data_46d34ceeadacc703ad923ffe22f03517
#
_entry.id   46d34ceeadacc703ad923ffe22f03517
#
_cell.length_a   1.000
_cell.length_b   1.000
_cell.length_c   1.000
_cell.angle_alpha   90.00
_cell.angle_beta   90.00
_cell.angle_gamma   90.00
#
_symmetry.space_group_name_H-M   'P 1'
#
loop_
_entity.id
_entity.type
_entity.pdbx_description
1 polymer ?
#
loop_
_entity_poly.entity_id
_entity_poly.type
_entity_poly.pdbx_seq_one_letter_code
_entity_poly.pdbx_strand_id
1 'polypeptide(L)'
;VRRVAHSHGIEVSFSPKIVVGQAGSGMHFHTRLMKDGVNQFSEGAGLTDVARRVVGGYLSHAASLTAFGNPVPTSFLRLVPHQEAPTAICWGDRNRSVLVRVPLGWQNLDDRMFRDANPQEGPVGELPNDSQTVELRSPDGAANIHLLLAGLTVAARIGLSDPAMLDYATARYVSGDASKHEGLDQLPSSCAAAARCLLDQRADYEAQGVFPPGLIDAWAEQLFALEDENLREELAADRVLVEDLVARYFHIG
;
A
#
# COMPACT_ATOMS: atom_id res chain seq x y z
N VAL A 1 -12.44 -17.25 5.59
CA VAL A 1 -11.52 -17.52 6.71
C VAL A 1 -12.30 -17.52 8.03
N ARG A 2 -12.96 -16.41 8.46
CA ARG A 2 -13.70 -16.30 9.75
C ARG A 2 -14.67 -17.45 9.98
N ARG A 3 -15.50 -17.80 8.97
CA ARG A 3 -16.48 -18.90 9.08
C ARG A 3 -15.83 -20.26 9.37
N VAL A 4 -14.71 -20.54 8.69
CA VAL A 4 -13.96 -21.80 8.91
C VAL A 4 -13.32 -21.79 10.30
N ALA A 5 -12.66 -20.70 10.71
CA ALA A 5 -12.07 -20.56 12.03
C ALA A 5 -13.12 -20.77 13.14
N HIS A 6 -14.28 -20.12 13.01
CA HIS A 6 -15.39 -20.26 13.96
C HIS A 6 -15.85 -21.71 14.11
N SER A 7 -15.92 -22.51 13.01
CA SER A 7 -16.29 -23.93 13.08
C SER A 7 -15.26 -24.78 13.83
N HIS A 8 -14.05 -24.24 14.06
CA HIS A 8 -12.99 -24.87 14.85
C HIS A 8 -12.79 -24.23 16.23
N GLY A 9 -13.71 -23.35 16.66
CA GLY A 9 -13.61 -22.65 17.96
C GLY A 9 -12.45 -21.64 18.02
N ILE A 10 -12.03 -21.12 16.87
CA ILE A 10 -10.91 -20.16 16.74
C ILE A 10 -11.47 -18.79 16.33
N GLU A 11 -11.02 -17.73 16.98
CA GLU A 11 -11.21 -16.36 16.53
C GLU A 11 -10.11 -15.90 15.57
N VAL A 12 -10.49 -15.11 14.56
CA VAL A 12 -9.57 -14.55 13.57
C VAL A 12 -9.80 -13.06 13.45
N SER A 13 -8.71 -12.31 13.54
CA SER A 13 -8.68 -10.88 13.31
C SER A 13 -7.89 -10.54 12.05
N PHE A 14 -8.40 -9.57 11.26
CA PHE A 14 -7.71 -8.91 10.16
C PHE A 14 -7.30 -7.47 10.54
N SER A 15 -7.44 -7.12 11.80
CA SER A 15 -7.02 -5.82 12.33
C SER A 15 -5.55 -5.53 11.99
N PRO A 16 -5.22 -4.29 11.63
CA PRO A 16 -3.85 -3.89 11.32
C PRO A 16 -2.83 -4.22 12.39
N LYS A 17 -3.24 -4.14 13.66
CA LYS A 17 -2.38 -4.40 14.82
C LYS A 17 -3.19 -4.96 15.98
N ILE A 18 -2.84 -6.15 16.42
CA ILE A 18 -3.44 -6.81 17.58
C ILE A 18 -2.47 -6.94 18.75
N VAL A 19 -1.17 -6.79 18.50
CA VAL A 19 -0.13 -6.77 19.55
C VAL A 19 0.83 -5.63 19.24
N VAL A 20 0.83 -4.61 20.09
CA VAL A 20 1.75 -3.47 19.95
C VAL A 20 3.19 -3.95 20.21
N GLY A 21 4.14 -3.47 19.39
CA GLY A 21 5.54 -3.90 19.45
C GLY A 21 5.87 -5.13 18.61
N GLN A 22 4.88 -5.82 18.02
CA GLN A 22 5.07 -6.94 17.09
C GLN A 22 4.70 -6.52 15.66
N ALA A 23 5.04 -7.35 14.66
CA ALA A 23 4.58 -7.15 13.30
C ALA A 23 3.04 -7.15 13.22
N GLY A 24 2.48 -6.36 12.31
CA GLY A 24 1.04 -6.25 12.08
C GLY A 24 0.59 -6.94 10.80
N SER A 25 -0.71 -6.83 10.51
CA SER A 25 -1.33 -7.36 9.28
C SER A 25 -1.44 -6.28 8.22
N GLY A 26 -0.85 -6.49 7.04
CA GLY A 26 -0.96 -5.60 5.89
C GLY A 26 -1.82 -6.22 4.78
N MET A 27 -2.32 -5.37 3.89
CA MET A 27 -2.97 -5.74 2.65
C MET A 27 -2.29 -5.00 1.50
N HIS A 28 -1.62 -5.73 0.61
CA HIS A 28 -0.84 -5.11 -0.45
C HIS A 28 -1.64 -5.05 -1.74
N PHE A 29 -1.55 -3.92 -2.43
CA PHE A 29 -2.24 -3.70 -3.70
C PHE A 29 -1.27 -3.83 -4.86
N HIS A 30 -1.43 -4.88 -5.65
CA HIS A 30 -0.69 -5.09 -6.89
C HIS A 30 -1.47 -4.49 -8.05
N THR A 31 -0.83 -3.60 -8.79
CA THR A 31 -1.43 -2.94 -9.96
C THR A 31 -0.56 -3.13 -11.19
N ARG A 32 -1.21 -3.16 -12.35
CA ARG A 32 -0.58 -3.10 -13.68
C ARG A 32 -1.47 -2.32 -14.64
N LEU A 33 -0.88 -1.72 -15.64
CA LEU A 33 -1.59 -1.04 -16.72
C LEU A 33 -1.61 -1.93 -17.95
N MET A 34 -2.79 -2.22 -18.47
CA MET A 34 -2.97 -2.99 -19.69
C MET A 34 -3.40 -2.07 -20.84
N LYS A 35 -2.80 -2.23 -22.01
CA LYS A 35 -3.22 -1.58 -23.25
C LYS A 35 -3.25 -2.63 -24.35
N ASP A 36 -4.39 -2.79 -25.01
CA ASP A 36 -4.59 -3.75 -26.10
C ASP A 36 -4.13 -5.19 -25.74
N GLY A 37 -4.37 -5.60 -24.49
CA GLY A 37 -3.96 -6.91 -23.95
C GLY A 37 -2.49 -7.00 -23.52
N VAL A 38 -1.70 -5.95 -23.69
CA VAL A 38 -0.27 -5.92 -23.35
C VAL A 38 -0.03 -5.17 -22.05
N ASN A 39 0.76 -5.76 -21.15
CA ASN A 39 1.20 -5.12 -19.91
C ASN A 39 2.19 -3.99 -20.25
N GLN A 40 1.86 -2.78 -19.80
CA GLN A 40 2.66 -1.58 -20.06
C GLN A 40 3.77 -1.38 -19.00
N PHE A 41 3.87 -2.25 -17.99
CA PHE A 41 4.83 -2.09 -16.90
C PHE A 41 6.17 -2.78 -17.14
N SER A 42 6.25 -3.67 -18.11
CA SER A 42 7.48 -4.41 -18.40
C SER A 42 7.90 -4.29 -19.86
N GLU A 43 9.21 -4.16 -20.06
CA GLU A 43 9.86 -4.27 -21.36
C GLU A 43 11.13 -5.09 -21.22
N GLY A 44 11.15 -6.28 -21.82
CA GLY A 44 12.22 -7.25 -21.58
C GLY A 44 12.30 -7.63 -20.08
N ALA A 45 13.46 -7.46 -19.46
CA ALA A 45 13.67 -7.75 -18.04
C ALA A 45 13.52 -6.52 -17.13
N GLY A 46 13.11 -5.38 -17.66
CA GLY A 46 13.07 -4.09 -16.96
C GLY A 46 11.69 -3.51 -16.77
N LEU A 47 11.62 -2.54 -15.86
CA LEU A 47 10.44 -1.70 -15.65
C LEU A 47 10.44 -0.56 -16.67
N THR A 48 9.30 -0.33 -17.32
CA THR A 48 9.15 0.76 -18.30
C THR A 48 9.09 2.14 -17.63
N ASP A 49 9.30 3.20 -18.41
CA ASP A 49 9.08 4.57 -17.91
C ASP A 49 7.60 4.82 -17.59
N VAL A 50 6.67 4.16 -18.27
CA VAL A 50 5.24 4.18 -17.92
C VAL A 50 5.02 3.70 -16.48
N ALA A 51 5.60 2.56 -16.14
CA ALA A 51 5.50 2.04 -14.77
C ALA A 51 6.17 2.96 -13.73
N ARG A 52 7.35 3.50 -14.04
CA ARG A 52 8.05 4.45 -13.17
C ARG A 52 7.27 5.73 -12.93
N ARG A 53 6.57 6.24 -13.96
CA ARG A 53 5.68 7.40 -13.82
C ARG A 53 4.48 7.08 -12.94
N VAL A 54 3.88 5.90 -13.05
CA VAL A 54 2.82 5.44 -12.15
C VAL A 54 3.34 5.33 -10.72
N VAL A 55 4.54 4.79 -10.51
CA VAL A 55 5.21 4.79 -9.20
C VAL A 55 5.37 6.22 -8.67
N GLY A 56 5.82 7.16 -9.50
CA GLY A 56 5.92 8.58 -9.14
C GLY A 56 4.59 9.16 -8.67
N GLY A 57 3.49 8.87 -9.38
CA GLY A 57 2.15 9.26 -8.97
C GLY A 57 1.73 8.65 -7.63
N TYR A 58 2.03 7.37 -7.38
CA TYR A 58 1.75 6.73 -6.09
C TYR A 58 2.56 7.35 -4.94
N LEU A 59 3.83 7.65 -5.16
CA LEU A 59 4.68 8.27 -4.16
C LEU A 59 4.26 9.72 -3.86
N SER A 60 3.88 10.50 -4.87
CA SER A 60 3.43 11.89 -4.68
C SER A 60 2.11 12.01 -3.92
N HIS A 61 1.28 10.96 -3.95
CA HIS A 61 0.00 10.89 -3.25
C HIS A 61 0.02 9.89 -2.07
N ALA A 62 1.20 9.38 -1.72
CA ALA A 62 1.33 8.33 -0.69
C ALA A 62 0.71 8.74 0.65
N ALA A 63 0.96 9.98 1.08
CA ALA A 63 0.46 10.49 2.34
C ALA A 63 -1.08 10.58 2.38
N SER A 64 -1.70 11.10 1.32
CA SER A 64 -3.17 11.20 1.22
C SER A 64 -3.85 9.84 1.00
N LEU A 65 -3.20 8.92 0.29
CA LEU A 65 -3.71 7.55 0.09
C LEU A 65 -3.83 6.77 1.40
N THR A 66 -3.04 7.11 2.45
CA THR A 66 -3.20 6.50 3.78
C THR A 66 -4.55 6.79 4.40
N ALA A 67 -5.20 7.91 4.07
CA ALA A 67 -6.56 8.21 4.53
C ALA A 67 -7.58 7.16 4.10
N PHE A 68 -7.38 6.52 2.95
CA PHE A 68 -8.25 5.46 2.44
C PHE A 68 -7.74 4.06 2.79
N GLY A 69 -6.41 3.89 2.81
CA GLY A 69 -5.75 2.61 3.00
C GLY A 69 -5.51 2.23 4.46
N ASN A 70 -5.54 3.20 5.37
CA ASN A 70 -5.20 3.06 6.77
C ASN A 70 -6.15 3.90 7.66
N PRO A 71 -7.48 3.66 7.61
CA PRO A 71 -8.47 4.59 8.15
C PRO A 71 -8.79 4.39 9.64
N VAL A 72 -7.96 3.69 10.39
CA VAL A 72 -8.18 3.44 11.83
C VAL A 72 -6.90 3.65 12.64
N PRO A 73 -7.00 4.03 13.93
CA PRO A 73 -5.84 4.30 14.77
C PRO A 73 -4.84 3.13 14.85
N THR A 74 -5.32 1.88 14.86
CA THR A 74 -4.46 0.69 14.87
C THR A 74 -3.64 0.51 13.59
N SER A 75 -4.03 1.13 12.46
CA SER A 75 -3.22 1.19 11.25
C SER A 75 -1.89 1.90 11.50
N PHE A 76 -1.91 2.99 12.24
CA PHE A 76 -0.72 3.79 12.55
C PHE A 76 0.14 3.21 13.68
N LEU A 77 -0.39 2.25 14.44
CA LEU A 77 0.42 1.39 15.30
C LEU A 77 1.17 0.30 14.51
N ARG A 78 0.71 -0.02 13.30
CA ARG A 78 1.41 -0.90 12.35
C ARG A 78 2.46 -0.14 11.55
N LEU A 79 2.13 1.06 11.05
CA LEU A 79 3.02 1.91 10.25
C LEU A 79 4.08 2.59 11.15
N VAL A 80 4.95 1.78 11.72
CA VAL A 80 6.06 2.23 12.58
C VAL A 80 7.38 1.62 12.09
N PRO A 81 8.52 2.32 12.28
CA PRO A 81 9.82 1.81 11.87
C PRO A 81 10.13 0.45 12.49
N HIS A 82 10.89 -0.38 11.75
CA HIS A 82 11.40 -1.69 12.20
C HIS A 82 10.33 -2.77 12.53
N GLN A 83 9.10 -2.63 12.04
CA GLN A 83 8.02 -3.61 12.22
C GLN A 83 7.42 -4.08 10.88
N GLU A 84 8.26 -4.29 9.87
CA GLU A 84 7.93 -4.83 8.54
C GLU A 84 6.95 -3.99 7.70
N ALA A 85 6.40 -2.91 8.24
CA ALA A 85 5.57 -1.96 7.51
C ALA A 85 6.41 -0.78 6.98
N PRO A 86 6.18 -0.30 5.75
CA PRO A 86 6.89 0.84 5.21
C PRO A 86 6.41 2.12 5.87
N THR A 87 7.33 3.01 6.23
CA THR A 87 7.01 4.35 6.75
C THR A 87 7.55 5.46 5.85
N ALA A 88 8.65 5.19 5.13
CA ALA A 88 9.29 6.14 4.23
C ALA A 88 8.67 6.09 2.83
N ILE A 89 8.46 7.27 2.21
CA ILE A 89 7.91 7.42 0.86
C ILE A 89 9.02 7.20 -0.16
N CYS A 90 9.22 5.95 -0.53
CA CYS A 90 10.22 5.50 -1.48
C CYS A 90 9.79 4.22 -2.19
N TRP A 91 10.55 3.81 -3.22
CA TRP A 91 10.30 2.59 -3.96
C TRP A 91 11.57 1.83 -4.29
N GLY A 92 11.45 0.57 -4.66
CA GLY A 92 12.59 -0.24 -5.06
C GLY A 92 12.22 -1.62 -5.58
N ASP A 93 13.19 -2.24 -6.27
CA ASP A 93 13.04 -3.56 -6.84
C ASP A 93 13.24 -4.65 -5.78
N ARG A 94 12.26 -5.54 -5.64
CA ARG A 94 12.29 -6.69 -4.72
C ARG A 94 12.64 -6.35 -3.27
N ASN A 95 12.51 -5.09 -2.92
CA ASN A 95 12.86 -4.53 -1.62
C ASN A 95 11.65 -4.51 -0.69
N ARG A 96 11.74 -5.15 0.48
CA ARG A 96 10.63 -5.23 1.45
C ARG A 96 10.54 -4.02 2.38
N SER A 97 11.57 -3.17 2.43
CA SER A 97 11.58 -2.00 3.31
C SER A 97 10.92 -0.76 2.69
N VAL A 98 10.63 -0.76 1.39
CA VAL A 98 10.07 0.39 0.66
C VAL A 98 8.54 0.39 0.65
N LEU A 99 7.95 1.57 0.39
CA LEU A 99 6.51 1.76 0.29
C LEU A 99 5.93 1.15 -0.98
N VAL A 100 6.54 1.45 -2.13
CA VAL A 100 6.15 0.87 -3.42
C VAL A 100 7.22 -0.11 -3.86
N ARG A 101 6.86 -1.39 -3.88
CA ARG A 101 7.76 -2.46 -4.30
C ARG A 101 7.47 -2.88 -5.73
N VAL A 102 8.52 -3.11 -6.50
CA VAL A 102 8.44 -3.86 -7.75
C VAL A 102 8.73 -5.32 -7.42
N PRO A 103 7.73 -6.22 -7.41
CA PRO A 103 7.94 -7.63 -7.11
C PRO A 103 8.61 -8.33 -8.28
N LEU A 104 9.04 -9.58 -8.07
CA LEU A 104 9.56 -10.42 -9.14
C LEU A 104 8.45 -10.68 -10.16
N GLY A 105 8.66 -10.23 -11.39
CA GLY A 105 7.67 -10.32 -12.47
C GLY A 105 7.60 -11.69 -13.16
N TRP A 106 8.47 -12.64 -12.79
CA TRP A 106 8.57 -13.97 -13.40
C TRP A 106 8.66 -13.92 -14.93
N GLN A 107 9.44 -12.95 -15.44
CA GLN A 107 9.65 -12.75 -16.87
C GLN A 107 10.71 -13.71 -17.41
N ASN A 108 10.61 -14.03 -18.70
CA ASN A 108 11.55 -14.92 -19.39
C ASN A 108 11.73 -16.27 -18.70
N LEU A 109 10.66 -16.81 -18.13
CA LEU A 109 10.66 -18.18 -17.60
C LEU A 109 10.81 -19.13 -18.80
N ASP A 110 11.79 -20.03 -18.74
CA ASP A 110 11.78 -21.24 -19.55
C ASP A 110 10.98 -22.34 -18.81
N ASP A 111 10.53 -23.34 -19.54
CA ASP A 111 9.79 -24.46 -18.99
C ASP A 111 10.70 -25.47 -18.25
N ARG A 112 12.00 -25.22 -18.19
CA ARG A 112 13.01 -26.12 -17.64
C ARG A 112 12.74 -26.42 -16.15
N MET A 113 12.44 -25.40 -15.36
CA MET A 113 12.13 -25.58 -13.94
C MET A 113 10.88 -26.46 -13.73
N PHE A 114 9.86 -26.28 -14.58
CA PHE A 114 8.65 -27.10 -14.53
C PHE A 114 8.92 -28.54 -14.96
N ARG A 115 9.71 -28.74 -16.01
CA ARG A 115 10.11 -30.08 -16.49
C ARG A 115 10.98 -30.83 -15.48
N ASP A 116 11.92 -30.10 -14.85
CA ASP A 116 12.80 -30.69 -13.83
C ASP A 116 12.02 -31.07 -12.55
N ALA A 117 11.00 -30.28 -12.17
CA ALA A 117 10.15 -30.53 -11.01
C ALA A 117 9.06 -31.60 -11.28
N ASN A 118 8.55 -31.67 -12.52
CA ASN A 118 7.45 -32.58 -12.91
C ASN A 118 7.76 -33.34 -14.23
N PRO A 119 8.76 -34.20 -14.25
CA PRO A 119 9.24 -34.87 -15.49
C PRO A 119 8.20 -35.78 -16.14
N GLN A 120 7.12 -36.11 -15.45
CA GLN A 120 6.01 -36.94 -15.93
C GLN A 120 4.89 -36.13 -16.63
N GLU A 121 4.90 -34.83 -16.49
CA GLU A 121 3.92 -33.95 -17.12
C GLU A 121 4.39 -33.55 -18.52
N GLY A 122 3.43 -33.34 -19.42
CA GLY A 122 3.73 -32.89 -20.78
C GLY A 122 4.26 -31.45 -20.79
N PRO A 123 4.64 -30.90 -21.97
CA PRO A 123 5.16 -29.56 -22.08
C PRO A 123 4.16 -28.55 -21.50
N VAL A 124 4.65 -27.68 -20.65
CA VAL A 124 3.87 -26.58 -20.09
C VAL A 124 3.48 -25.66 -21.25
N GLY A 125 2.22 -25.23 -21.30
CA GLY A 125 1.76 -24.22 -22.26
C GLY A 125 2.55 -22.92 -22.13
N GLU A 126 2.23 -21.92 -22.93
CA GLU A 126 2.90 -20.62 -22.87
C GLU A 126 2.88 -20.08 -21.44
N LEU A 127 4.07 -19.89 -20.87
CA LEU A 127 4.23 -19.26 -19.56
C LEU A 127 3.88 -17.78 -19.65
N PRO A 128 3.12 -17.22 -18.72
CA PRO A 128 2.75 -15.83 -18.75
C PRO A 128 4.01 -14.96 -18.57
N ASN A 129 4.37 -14.19 -19.61
CA ASN A 129 5.54 -13.31 -19.61
C ASN A 129 5.20 -11.87 -19.20
N ASP A 130 3.95 -11.59 -18.79
CA ASP A 130 3.46 -10.23 -18.55
C ASP A 130 2.91 -10.02 -17.12
N SER A 131 3.40 -10.76 -16.15
CA SER A 131 2.92 -10.72 -14.76
C SER A 131 3.51 -9.57 -13.93
N GLN A 132 4.31 -8.68 -14.53
CA GLN A 132 4.91 -7.56 -13.80
C GLN A 132 3.85 -6.62 -13.24
N THR A 133 3.96 -6.34 -11.96
CA THR A 133 3.12 -5.36 -11.23
C THR A 133 4.00 -4.37 -10.46
N VAL A 134 3.39 -3.31 -9.97
CA VAL A 134 3.90 -2.52 -8.84
C VAL A 134 2.98 -2.73 -7.64
N GLU A 135 3.53 -2.74 -6.45
CA GLU A 135 2.86 -3.12 -5.21
C GLU A 135 2.91 -1.97 -4.20
N LEU A 136 1.75 -1.40 -3.85
CA LEU A 136 1.63 -0.48 -2.71
C LEU A 136 1.47 -1.29 -1.43
N ARG A 137 2.29 -1.02 -0.39
CA ARG A 137 2.43 -1.86 0.80
C ARG A 137 1.94 -1.25 2.10
N SER A 138 1.58 0.04 2.11
CA SER A 138 1.04 0.70 3.31
C SER A 138 -0.35 0.21 3.72
N PRO A 139 -1.31 -0.09 2.83
CA PRO A 139 -2.67 -0.42 3.23
C PRO A 139 -2.76 -1.66 4.12
N ASP A 140 -3.87 -1.80 4.82
CA ASP A 140 -4.18 -2.92 5.69
C ASP A 140 -5.66 -3.36 5.58
N GLY A 141 -6.06 -4.35 6.40
CA GLY A 141 -7.38 -4.94 6.34
C GLY A 141 -8.53 -3.99 6.67
N ALA A 142 -8.26 -2.82 7.28
CA ALA A 142 -9.27 -1.81 7.58
C ALA A 142 -9.57 -0.87 6.39
N ALA A 143 -8.79 -0.95 5.29
CA ALA A 143 -8.89 -0.05 4.15
C ALA A 143 -10.31 0.02 3.57
N ASN A 144 -10.75 1.24 3.22
CA ASN A 144 -11.87 1.38 2.29
C ASN A 144 -11.39 1.07 0.87
N ILE A 145 -11.59 -0.17 0.45
CA ILE A 145 -11.07 -0.70 -0.81
C ILE A 145 -11.53 0.13 -2.02
N HIS A 146 -12.79 0.57 -2.03
CA HIS A 146 -13.35 1.32 -3.15
C HIS A 146 -12.71 2.71 -3.27
N LEU A 147 -12.61 3.44 -2.15
CA LEU A 147 -11.97 4.76 -2.13
C LEU A 147 -10.47 4.65 -2.43
N LEU A 148 -9.81 3.63 -1.89
CA LEU A 148 -8.39 3.39 -2.15
C LEU A 148 -8.11 3.07 -3.63
N LEU A 149 -8.90 2.23 -4.27
CA LEU A 149 -8.77 1.92 -5.70
C LEU A 149 -9.03 3.15 -6.57
N ALA A 150 -10.05 3.95 -6.23
CA ALA A 150 -10.29 5.22 -6.90
C ALA A 150 -9.10 6.18 -6.72
N GLY A 151 -8.58 6.31 -5.51
CA GLY A 151 -7.41 7.14 -5.20
C GLY A 151 -6.15 6.68 -5.94
N LEU A 152 -5.87 5.37 -5.99
CA LEU A 152 -4.77 4.81 -6.78
C LEU A 152 -4.92 5.09 -8.27
N THR A 153 -6.15 5.06 -8.79
CA THR A 153 -6.41 5.41 -10.20
C THR A 153 -6.12 6.88 -10.48
N VAL A 154 -6.52 7.79 -9.57
CA VAL A 154 -6.18 9.22 -9.65
C VAL A 154 -4.66 9.42 -9.63
N ALA A 155 -3.97 8.83 -8.66
CA ALA A 155 -2.52 8.94 -8.53
C ALA A 155 -1.77 8.37 -9.76
N ALA A 156 -2.20 7.21 -10.28
CA ALA A 156 -1.66 6.64 -11.51
C ALA A 156 -1.85 7.57 -12.72
N ARG A 157 -3.03 8.16 -12.87
CA ARG A 157 -3.34 9.12 -13.95
C ARG A 157 -2.43 10.34 -13.87
N ILE A 158 -2.24 10.92 -12.68
CA ILE A 158 -1.32 12.05 -12.46
C ILE A 158 0.10 11.63 -12.86
N GLY A 159 0.55 10.47 -12.41
CA GLY A 159 1.83 9.90 -12.81
C GLY A 159 2.00 9.83 -14.33
N LEU A 160 0.98 9.38 -15.04
CA LEU A 160 1.01 9.26 -16.50
C LEU A 160 0.92 10.60 -17.24
N SER A 161 0.21 11.59 -16.68
CA SER A 161 -0.01 12.88 -17.34
C SER A 161 1.11 13.89 -17.09
N ASP A 162 1.86 13.76 -15.99
CA ASP A 162 2.96 14.66 -15.64
C ASP A 162 4.32 14.00 -15.91
N PRO A 163 5.10 14.49 -16.91
CA PRO A 163 6.44 13.99 -17.17
C PRO A 163 7.41 14.09 -16.00
N ALA A 164 7.24 15.06 -15.09
CA ALA A 164 8.10 15.25 -13.93
C ALA A 164 8.03 14.07 -12.93
N MET A 165 6.99 13.24 -13.01
CA MET A 165 6.84 12.07 -12.15
C MET A 165 7.89 10.99 -12.39
N LEU A 166 8.54 10.97 -13.55
CA LEU A 166 9.67 10.08 -13.81
C LEU A 166 10.90 10.49 -12.96
N ASP A 167 11.23 11.77 -12.95
CA ASP A 167 12.33 12.29 -12.14
C ASP A 167 12.01 12.18 -10.65
N TYR A 168 10.76 12.44 -10.27
CA TYR A 168 10.27 12.27 -8.90
C TYR A 168 10.44 10.84 -8.39
N ALA A 169 10.07 9.85 -9.20
CA ALA A 169 10.29 8.45 -8.89
C ALA A 169 11.79 8.11 -8.83
N THR A 170 12.59 8.58 -9.78
CA THR A 170 14.02 8.31 -9.84
C THR A 170 14.75 8.80 -8.57
N ALA A 171 14.39 10.00 -8.08
CA ALA A 171 14.95 10.57 -6.87
C ALA A 171 14.60 9.80 -5.57
N ARG A 172 13.57 8.95 -5.60
CA ARG A 172 13.08 8.18 -4.45
C ARG A 172 13.32 6.67 -4.57
N TYR A 173 14.18 6.27 -5.50
CA TYR A 173 14.58 4.87 -5.63
C TYR A 173 15.57 4.46 -4.53
N VAL A 174 15.32 3.32 -3.89
CA VAL A 174 16.14 2.77 -2.81
C VAL A 174 16.47 1.31 -3.09
N SER A 175 17.76 1.01 -3.25
CA SER A 175 18.27 -0.35 -3.51
C SER A 175 18.58 -1.15 -2.24
N GLY A 176 18.63 -0.50 -1.07
CA GLY A 176 18.97 -1.10 0.23
C GLY A 176 17.83 -0.94 1.24
N ASP A 177 18.20 -1.00 2.52
CA ASP A 177 17.23 -0.80 3.62
C ASP A 177 16.80 0.67 3.69
N ALA A 178 15.51 0.93 3.44
CA ALA A 178 14.94 2.27 3.43
C ALA A 178 15.07 3.00 4.78
N SER A 179 15.14 2.27 5.90
CA SER A 179 15.30 2.86 7.23
C SER A 179 16.66 3.52 7.45
N LYS A 180 17.63 3.22 6.59
CA LYS A 180 18.98 3.81 6.63
C LYS A 180 19.17 5.02 5.71
N HIS A 181 18.13 5.38 4.95
CA HIS A 181 18.16 6.54 4.07
C HIS A 181 17.59 7.76 4.80
N GLU A 182 18.47 8.72 5.07
CA GLU A 182 18.09 10.02 5.63
C GLU A 182 17.43 10.89 4.56
N GLY A 183 16.51 11.77 4.98
CA GLY A 183 15.87 12.75 4.10
C GLY A 183 14.70 12.25 3.25
N LEU A 184 14.24 11.01 3.43
CA LEU A 184 13.00 10.53 2.81
C LEU A 184 11.78 11.09 3.56
N ASP A 185 10.81 11.57 2.80
CA ASP A 185 9.49 11.92 3.34
C ASP A 185 8.86 10.71 4.03
N GLN A 186 8.09 10.96 5.09
CA GLN A 186 7.44 9.90 5.87
C GLN A 186 5.92 9.89 5.63
N LEU A 187 5.31 8.72 5.75
CA LEU A 187 3.86 8.60 5.81
C LEU A 187 3.31 9.29 7.07
N PRO A 188 2.03 9.74 7.04
CA PRO A 188 1.36 10.25 8.23
C PRO A 188 1.45 9.27 9.40
N SER A 189 1.37 9.82 10.62
CA SER A 189 1.47 9.04 11.87
C SER A 189 0.13 8.82 12.57
N SER A 190 -0.96 9.37 12.01
CA SER A 190 -2.32 9.27 12.56
C SER A 190 -3.38 9.41 11.46
N CYS A 191 -4.62 9.00 11.76
CA CYS A 191 -5.78 9.22 10.90
C CYS A 191 -5.99 10.72 10.64
N ALA A 192 -5.87 11.54 11.66
CA ALA A 192 -6.00 12.99 11.55
C ALA A 192 -4.92 13.60 10.64
N ALA A 193 -3.67 13.14 10.74
CA ALA A 193 -2.60 13.59 9.86
C ALA A 193 -2.85 13.16 8.39
N ALA A 194 -3.33 11.93 8.18
CA ALA A 194 -3.70 11.45 6.85
C ALA A 194 -4.88 12.25 6.25
N ALA A 195 -5.87 12.61 7.08
CA ALA A 195 -6.99 13.45 6.66
C ALA A 195 -6.54 14.85 6.20
N ARG A 196 -5.57 15.47 6.87
CA ARG A 196 -4.98 16.76 6.43
C ARG A 196 -4.32 16.60 5.06
N CYS A 197 -3.47 15.57 4.88
CA CYS A 197 -2.84 15.32 3.59
C CYS A 197 -3.88 15.09 2.47
N LEU A 198 -5.00 14.43 2.78
CA LEU A 198 -6.09 14.23 1.82
C LEU A 198 -6.76 15.56 1.45
N LEU A 199 -7.03 16.43 2.42
CA LEU A 199 -7.62 17.74 2.19
C LEU A 199 -6.69 18.65 1.39
N ASP A 200 -5.38 18.60 1.63
CA ASP A 200 -4.38 19.38 0.90
C ASP A 200 -4.31 18.98 -0.59
N GLN A 201 -4.57 17.72 -0.90
CA GLN A 201 -4.57 17.18 -2.28
C GLN A 201 -5.99 17.01 -2.85
N ARG A 202 -7.02 17.57 -2.22
CA ARG A 202 -8.43 17.46 -2.64
C ARG A 202 -8.63 17.67 -4.13
N ALA A 203 -8.04 18.75 -4.67
CA ALA A 203 -8.23 19.14 -6.07
C ALA A 203 -7.88 18.02 -7.06
N ASP A 204 -6.88 17.21 -6.74
CA ASP A 204 -6.44 16.08 -7.57
C ASP A 204 -7.48 14.95 -7.58
N TYR A 205 -8.09 14.68 -6.43
CA TYR A 205 -9.10 13.63 -6.27
C TYR A 205 -10.46 14.01 -6.87
N GLU A 206 -10.87 15.27 -6.72
CA GLU A 206 -12.14 15.78 -7.27
C GLU A 206 -12.03 16.10 -8.77
N ALA A 207 -10.82 16.23 -9.32
CA ALA A 207 -10.62 16.47 -10.73
C ALA A 207 -11.31 15.41 -11.58
N GLN A 208 -12.01 15.87 -12.64
CA GLN A 208 -12.74 15.02 -13.58
C GLN A 208 -13.88 14.20 -12.93
N GLY A 209 -14.33 14.56 -11.73
CA GLY A 209 -15.49 13.93 -11.08
C GLY A 209 -15.25 12.49 -10.60
N VAL A 210 -14.01 12.09 -10.37
CA VAL A 210 -13.70 10.75 -9.82
C VAL A 210 -14.22 10.64 -8.39
N PHE A 211 -13.97 11.66 -7.56
CA PHE A 211 -14.57 11.77 -6.25
C PHE A 211 -15.68 12.85 -6.30
N PRO A 212 -16.93 12.52 -5.85
CA PRO A 212 -17.98 13.50 -5.80
C PRO A 212 -17.66 14.65 -4.84
N PRO A 213 -18.16 15.88 -5.11
CA PRO A 213 -18.03 16.98 -4.17
C PRO A 213 -18.56 16.62 -2.77
N GLY A 214 -17.83 16.98 -1.74
CA GLY A 214 -18.16 16.72 -0.35
C GLY A 214 -17.80 15.32 0.17
N LEU A 215 -17.44 14.36 -0.69
CA LEU A 215 -17.00 13.04 -0.23
C LEU A 215 -15.67 13.12 0.55
N ILE A 216 -14.74 13.92 0.05
CA ILE A 216 -13.43 14.13 0.71
C ILE A 216 -13.63 14.80 2.08
N ASP A 217 -14.52 15.79 2.18
CA ASP A 217 -14.84 16.44 3.46
C ASP A 217 -15.43 15.45 4.46
N ALA A 218 -16.48 14.72 4.05
CA ALA A 218 -17.15 13.76 4.91
C ALA A 218 -16.20 12.63 5.37
N TRP A 219 -15.28 12.20 4.50
CA TRP A 219 -14.29 11.18 4.86
C TRP A 219 -13.25 11.74 5.84
N ALA A 220 -12.76 12.96 5.59
CA ALA A 220 -11.81 13.63 6.48
C ALA A 220 -12.43 13.89 7.88
N GLU A 221 -13.69 14.32 7.95
CA GLU A 221 -14.41 14.49 9.22
C GLU A 221 -14.48 13.18 10.03
N GLN A 222 -14.75 12.04 9.38
CA GLN A 222 -14.74 10.73 10.04
C GLN A 222 -13.35 10.39 10.62
N LEU A 223 -12.28 10.71 9.90
CA LEU A 223 -10.93 10.45 10.37
C LEU A 223 -10.52 11.40 11.51
N PHE A 224 -10.91 12.67 11.47
CA PHE A 224 -10.69 13.60 12.57
C PHE A 224 -11.44 13.21 13.84
N ALA A 225 -12.65 12.66 13.71
CA ALA A 225 -13.45 12.20 14.85
C ALA A 225 -12.82 11.03 15.62
N LEU A 226 -11.73 10.44 15.11
CA LEU A 226 -10.98 9.39 15.83
C LEU A 226 -10.02 9.95 16.88
N GLU A 227 -9.71 11.25 16.83
CA GLU A 227 -8.91 11.99 17.83
C GLU A 227 -7.57 11.30 18.17
N ASP A 228 -6.87 10.78 17.13
CA ASP A 228 -5.70 9.90 17.31
C ASP A 228 -4.33 10.61 17.16
N GLU A 229 -4.28 11.94 17.20
CA GLU A 229 -3.05 12.72 16.93
C GLU A 229 -1.92 12.42 17.92
N ASN A 230 -2.25 12.28 19.19
CA ASN A 230 -1.30 12.04 20.29
C ASN A 230 -1.31 10.58 20.77
N LEU A 231 -2.00 9.70 20.07
CA LEU A 231 -2.29 8.35 20.51
C LEU A 231 -1.01 7.55 20.85
N ARG A 232 0.08 7.73 20.12
CA ARG A 232 1.34 7.00 20.38
C ARG A 232 1.94 7.36 21.73
N GLU A 233 1.87 8.64 22.11
CA GLU A 233 2.38 9.13 23.40
C GLU A 233 1.47 8.68 24.55
N GLU A 234 0.16 8.73 24.34
CA GLU A 234 -0.83 8.25 25.31
C GLU A 234 -0.69 6.74 25.58
N LEU A 235 -0.55 5.94 24.52
CA LEU A 235 -0.38 4.49 24.62
C LEU A 235 0.97 4.09 25.24
N ALA A 236 2.00 4.91 25.10
CA ALA A 236 3.29 4.66 25.76
C ALA A 236 3.20 4.83 27.27
N ALA A 237 2.25 5.63 27.74
CA ALA A 237 2.03 5.92 29.17
C ALA A 237 1.02 4.96 29.83
N ASP A 238 0.11 4.35 29.09
CA ASP A 238 -0.98 3.54 29.64
C ASP A 238 -1.23 2.24 28.87
N ARG A 239 -0.92 1.11 29.50
CA ARG A 239 -1.12 -0.22 28.93
C ARG A 239 -2.60 -0.61 28.81
N VAL A 240 -3.47 -0.14 29.69
CA VAL A 240 -4.92 -0.46 29.63
C VAL A 240 -5.52 0.19 28.40
N LEU A 241 -5.10 1.40 28.09
CA LEU A 241 -5.53 2.10 26.88
C LEU A 241 -5.14 1.34 25.59
N VAL A 242 -3.97 0.68 25.58
CA VAL A 242 -3.55 -0.19 24.47
C VAL A 242 -4.50 -1.38 24.28
N GLU A 243 -4.84 -2.06 25.37
CA GLU A 243 -5.70 -3.24 25.36
C GLU A 243 -7.12 -2.86 24.89
N ASP A 244 -7.66 -1.76 25.39
CA ASP A 244 -8.98 -1.24 25.00
C ASP A 244 -9.02 -0.83 23.52
N LEU A 245 -7.99 -0.16 23.03
CA LEU A 245 -7.90 0.22 21.63
C LEU A 245 -7.83 -1.00 20.70
N VAL A 246 -6.99 -1.98 21.02
CA VAL A 246 -6.88 -3.22 20.24
C VAL A 246 -8.21 -3.98 20.25
N ALA A 247 -8.88 -4.09 21.42
CA ALA A 247 -10.17 -4.74 21.53
C ALA A 247 -11.25 -4.06 20.68
N ARG A 248 -11.29 -2.72 20.66
CA ARG A 248 -12.24 -1.92 19.85
C ARG A 248 -12.11 -2.22 18.37
N TYR A 249 -10.91 -2.39 17.86
CA TYR A 249 -10.63 -2.61 16.43
C TYR A 249 -10.33 -4.07 16.07
N PHE A 250 -10.53 -5.01 16.99
CA PHE A 250 -10.16 -6.42 16.79
C PHE A 250 -10.88 -7.08 15.61
N HIS A 251 -12.14 -6.73 15.39
CA HIS A 251 -12.98 -7.33 14.33
C HIS A 251 -13.03 -6.52 13.04
N ILE A 252 -12.26 -5.45 12.91
CA ILE A 252 -12.20 -4.66 11.69
C ILE A 252 -11.48 -5.41 10.57
N GLY A 253 -11.92 -5.22 9.31
CA GLY A 253 -11.34 -5.85 8.13
C GLY A 253 -12.20 -6.95 7.50
#